data_3dec99ca96f599bf22f83ca5b12803d6
#
_entry.id   3dec99ca96f599bf22f83ca5b12803d6
#
_cell.length_a   1.000
_cell.length_b   1.000
_cell.length_c   1.000
_cell.angle_alpha   90.00
_cell.angle_beta   90.00
_cell.angle_gamma   90.00
#
_symmetry.space_group_name_H-M   'P 1'
#
loop_
_entity.id
_entity.type
_entity.pdbx_description
1 polymer ?
#
loop_
_entity_poly.entity_id
_entity_poly.type
_entity_poly.pdbx_seq_one_letter_code
_entity_poly.pdbx_strand_id
1 'polypeptide(L)'
;MRSSLLFCFSVWIAVFSHGQDPSVQMENTGAIRIMQLRRDGPTRVRYPDALPSLLELMNERSLANFDPDPLFIESLADERLFEHPVLYVNCDELPNFDFSSEENEALRRYMTLGGFVYLDAGIKASFLGTDLGHSYAAWEERAEVRQWFEQLFPDQPFTPLPRNHEIFRTFYKGLPGNEYLRLEEDQKRLPDTVLTFVEQEKWPQGTYSMVGIKVNDRLACVASPICAMGWGRDEFGAWIPPISFRVRESAEDFDETLQVASFAGQTYEVTREDGLKDEIYLVPGNRPLWVKEPTGRWRIFKYYSGEEISNYAHSFYARLGMNVFLYALLN
;
A
#
# COMPACT_ATOMS: atom_id res chain seq x y z
N MET A 1 38.85 -35.82 -16.45
CA MET A 1 38.01 -36.01 -17.63
C MET A 1 36.54 -35.89 -17.16
N ARG A 2 35.91 -34.79 -17.36
CA ARG A 2 34.45 -34.59 -17.13
C ARG A 2 33.91 -33.89 -18.38
N SER A 3 33.11 -34.62 -19.13
CA SER A 3 32.47 -34.17 -20.36
C SER A 3 31.28 -33.29 -20.04
N SER A 4 31.27 -32.07 -20.57
CA SER A 4 30.14 -31.17 -20.58
C SER A 4 29.28 -31.48 -21.80
N LEU A 5 28.03 -31.83 -21.57
CA LEU A 5 27.01 -31.94 -22.62
C LEU A 5 26.35 -30.56 -22.81
N LEU A 6 26.61 -29.98 -23.96
CA LEU A 6 25.86 -28.82 -24.49
C LEU A 6 24.58 -29.34 -25.17
N PHE A 7 23.43 -28.89 -24.68
CA PHE A 7 22.16 -29.10 -25.39
C PHE A 7 21.90 -27.87 -26.27
N CYS A 8 22.02 -28.09 -27.60
CA CYS A 8 21.53 -27.13 -28.60
C CYS A 8 20.03 -27.34 -28.82
N PHE A 9 19.23 -26.36 -28.50
CA PHE A 9 17.83 -26.29 -28.94
C PHE A 9 17.76 -25.62 -30.31
N SER A 10 17.43 -26.39 -31.33
CA SER A 10 17.16 -25.89 -32.67
C SER A 10 15.68 -25.46 -32.76
N VAL A 11 15.45 -24.16 -32.95
CA VAL A 11 14.11 -23.62 -33.20
C VAL A 11 13.82 -23.74 -34.70
N TRP A 12 12.80 -24.53 -35.03
CA TRP A 12 12.24 -24.60 -36.37
C TRP A 12 11.20 -23.51 -36.57
N ILE A 13 11.47 -22.55 -37.44
CA ILE A 13 10.49 -21.54 -37.88
C ILE A 13 9.77 -22.10 -39.11
N ALA A 14 8.49 -22.43 -38.93
CA ALA A 14 7.60 -22.71 -40.03
C ALA A 14 6.86 -21.42 -40.43
N VAL A 15 7.17 -20.91 -41.61
CA VAL A 15 6.45 -19.78 -42.21
C VAL A 15 5.20 -20.31 -42.90
N PHE A 16 4.03 -20.06 -42.35
CA PHE A 16 2.76 -20.20 -43.05
C PHE A 16 2.18 -18.83 -43.31
N SER A 17 2.16 -18.41 -44.57
CA SER A 17 1.44 -17.22 -45.04
C SER A 17 -0.02 -17.59 -45.29
N HIS A 18 -0.93 -17.13 -44.44
CA HIS A 18 -2.37 -17.02 -44.76
C HIS A 18 -2.89 -15.71 -44.15
N GLY A 19 -3.73 -15.04 -44.92
CA GLY A 19 -4.24 -13.70 -44.72
C GLY A 19 -4.68 -13.39 -43.27
N GLN A 20 -4.06 -12.37 -42.71
CA GLN A 20 -4.34 -11.91 -41.36
C GLN A 20 -5.52 -10.95 -41.38
N ASP A 21 -6.51 -11.30 -40.59
CA ASP A 21 -7.53 -10.39 -40.09
C ASP A 21 -6.85 -9.41 -39.12
N PRO A 22 -6.95 -8.08 -39.30
CA PRO A 22 -6.14 -7.12 -38.52
C PRO A 22 -6.64 -6.87 -37.08
N SER A 23 -7.51 -7.72 -36.54
CA SER A 23 -8.08 -7.57 -35.19
C SER A 23 -7.56 -8.57 -34.14
N VAL A 24 -6.64 -9.44 -34.48
CA VAL A 24 -6.01 -10.30 -33.46
C VAL A 24 -4.89 -9.49 -32.79
N GLN A 25 -5.20 -8.85 -31.67
CA GLN A 25 -4.19 -8.37 -30.74
C GLN A 25 -3.29 -9.57 -30.40
N MET A 26 -1.99 -9.48 -30.72
CA MET A 26 -1.01 -10.46 -30.24
C MET A 26 -1.08 -10.42 -28.71
N GLU A 27 -1.68 -11.43 -28.09
CA GLU A 27 -1.49 -11.68 -26.67
C GLU A 27 0.02 -11.79 -26.44
N ASN A 28 0.53 -10.97 -25.56
CA ASN A 28 1.94 -10.94 -25.19
C ASN A 28 2.23 -12.22 -24.41
N THR A 29 2.48 -13.32 -25.12
CA THR A 29 2.65 -14.67 -24.59
C THR A 29 3.95 -14.74 -23.77
N GLY A 30 3.88 -14.35 -22.50
CA GLY A 30 5.00 -14.34 -21.56
C GLY A 30 5.01 -13.20 -20.55
N ALA A 31 4.05 -12.26 -20.63
CA ALA A 31 3.91 -11.23 -19.62
C ALA A 31 3.18 -11.76 -18.38
N ILE A 32 3.63 -11.35 -17.21
CA ILE A 32 2.99 -11.65 -15.92
C ILE A 32 1.77 -10.73 -15.79
N ARG A 33 0.60 -11.32 -15.67
CA ARG A 33 -0.63 -10.57 -15.40
C ARG A 33 -0.97 -10.60 -13.93
N ILE A 34 -1.32 -9.45 -13.39
CA ILE A 34 -1.87 -9.31 -12.05
C ILE A 34 -3.39 -9.34 -12.17
N MET A 35 -4.02 -10.21 -11.41
CA MET A 35 -5.47 -10.28 -11.35
C MET A 35 -5.98 -9.27 -10.32
N GLN A 36 -7.02 -8.52 -10.67
CA GLN A 36 -7.68 -7.57 -9.77
C GLN A 36 -9.15 -7.93 -9.61
N LEU A 37 -9.59 -8.09 -8.36
CA LEU A 37 -11.00 -8.24 -8.05
C LEU A 37 -11.69 -6.87 -8.14
N ARG A 38 -12.71 -6.79 -9.00
CA ARG A 38 -13.65 -5.66 -9.09
C ARG A 38 -15.06 -6.21 -9.08
N ARG A 39 -15.85 -5.81 -8.11
CA ARG A 39 -17.27 -6.17 -8.04
C ARG A 39 -18.12 -5.02 -8.55
N ASP A 40 -19.12 -5.34 -9.34
CA ASP A 40 -20.10 -4.37 -9.80
C ASP A 40 -20.81 -3.69 -8.63
N GLY A 41 -20.87 -2.37 -8.68
CA GLY A 41 -21.52 -1.57 -7.67
C GLY A 41 -21.29 -0.08 -7.94
N PRO A 42 -22.00 0.81 -7.25
CA PRO A 42 -21.85 2.27 -7.40
C PRO A 42 -20.49 2.79 -6.93
N THR A 43 -19.57 1.91 -6.61
CA THR A 43 -18.28 2.29 -6.04
C THR A 43 -17.40 2.92 -7.11
N ARG A 44 -17.10 4.18 -6.91
CA ARG A 44 -16.17 4.91 -7.76
C ARG A 44 -14.78 4.35 -7.56
N VAL A 45 -14.15 3.84 -8.62
CA VAL A 45 -12.71 3.53 -8.61
C VAL A 45 -11.96 4.78 -8.23
N ARG A 46 -11.27 4.74 -7.10
CA ARG A 46 -10.62 5.92 -6.50
C ARG A 46 -9.29 6.23 -7.15
N TYR A 47 -8.57 5.19 -7.56
CA TYR A 47 -7.23 5.27 -8.15
C TYR A 47 -7.16 4.36 -9.39
N PRO A 48 -7.84 4.71 -10.51
CA PRO A 48 -7.97 3.81 -11.66
C PRO A 48 -6.63 3.44 -12.30
N ASP A 49 -5.68 4.37 -12.29
CA ASP A 49 -4.39 4.22 -12.96
C ASP A 49 -3.28 3.73 -12.02
N ALA A 50 -3.61 3.45 -10.74
CA ALA A 50 -2.59 3.14 -9.75
C ALA A 50 -1.87 1.82 -10.03
N LEU A 51 -2.61 0.74 -10.24
CA LEU A 51 -2.00 -0.57 -10.52
C LEU A 51 -1.32 -0.60 -11.91
N PRO A 52 -1.93 -0.12 -13.01
CA PRO A 52 -1.25 0.03 -14.29
C PRO A 52 0.08 0.79 -14.18
N SER A 53 0.08 1.98 -13.58
CA SER A 53 1.29 2.78 -13.40
C SER A 53 2.38 2.07 -12.58
N LEU A 54 1.98 1.31 -11.55
CA LEU A 54 2.94 0.51 -10.78
C LEU A 54 3.55 -0.60 -11.62
N LEU A 55 2.75 -1.30 -12.44
CA LEU A 55 3.22 -2.38 -13.31
C LEU A 55 4.15 -1.86 -14.41
N GLU A 56 3.86 -0.69 -14.99
CA GLU A 56 4.76 -0.01 -15.91
C GLU A 56 6.09 0.33 -15.22
N LEU A 57 6.05 0.89 -14.02
CA LEU A 57 7.26 1.19 -13.25
C LEU A 57 8.07 -0.07 -12.91
N MET A 58 7.39 -1.19 -12.66
CA MET A 58 8.05 -2.48 -12.45
C MET A 58 8.77 -2.96 -13.70
N ASN A 59 8.17 -2.78 -14.88
CA ASN A 59 8.81 -3.06 -16.18
C ASN A 59 10.04 -2.17 -16.42
N GLU A 60 9.95 -0.89 -16.06
CA GLU A 60 11.08 0.04 -16.18
C GLU A 60 12.26 -0.32 -15.28
N ARG A 61 12.02 -0.85 -14.10
CA ARG A 61 13.03 -0.98 -13.03
C ARG A 61 13.45 -2.40 -12.72
N SER A 62 12.75 -3.41 -13.23
CA SER A 62 13.08 -4.82 -13.01
C SER A 62 13.25 -5.55 -14.35
N LEU A 63 13.71 -6.81 -14.27
CA LEU A 63 13.77 -7.70 -15.44
C LEU A 63 12.47 -8.49 -15.65
N ALA A 64 11.50 -8.34 -14.77
CA ALA A 64 10.21 -8.98 -14.91
C ALA A 64 9.41 -8.25 -16.00
N ASN A 65 8.65 -9.01 -16.79
CA ASN A 65 7.79 -8.48 -17.84
C ASN A 65 6.34 -8.59 -17.37
N PHE A 66 5.76 -7.46 -16.97
CA PHE A 66 4.36 -7.39 -16.55
C PHE A 66 3.49 -6.86 -17.68
N ASP A 67 2.28 -7.38 -17.80
CA ASP A 67 1.24 -6.74 -18.56
C ASP A 67 0.73 -5.54 -17.75
N PRO A 68 0.84 -4.30 -18.26
CA PRO A 68 0.36 -3.12 -17.54
C PRO A 68 -1.16 -3.11 -17.37
N ASP A 69 -1.89 -3.87 -18.20
CA ASP A 69 -3.34 -4.00 -18.10
C ASP A 69 -3.72 -5.16 -17.15
N PRO A 70 -4.19 -4.87 -15.91
CA PRO A 70 -4.61 -5.91 -14.99
C PRO A 70 -5.79 -6.72 -15.54
N LEU A 71 -5.83 -8.01 -15.22
CA LEU A 71 -6.97 -8.83 -15.55
C LEU A 71 -8.05 -8.68 -14.47
N PHE A 72 -9.22 -8.17 -14.87
CA PHE A 72 -10.33 -7.99 -13.94
C PHE A 72 -11.19 -9.25 -13.83
N ILE A 73 -11.54 -9.59 -12.58
CA ILE A 73 -12.58 -10.58 -12.25
C ILE A 73 -13.63 -9.93 -11.35
N GLU A 74 -14.89 -10.33 -11.53
CA GLU A 74 -16.02 -9.84 -10.72
C GLU A 74 -16.35 -10.79 -9.57
N SER A 75 -15.92 -12.04 -9.67
CA SER A 75 -16.15 -13.08 -8.67
C SER A 75 -14.88 -13.88 -8.42
N LEU A 76 -14.68 -14.27 -7.15
CA LEU A 76 -13.60 -15.17 -6.76
C LEU A 76 -13.80 -16.61 -7.23
N ALA A 77 -15.02 -16.96 -7.73
CA ALA A 77 -15.31 -18.24 -8.36
C ALA A 77 -14.90 -18.30 -9.84
N ASP A 78 -14.35 -17.21 -10.40
CA ASP A 78 -13.83 -17.19 -11.77
C ASP A 78 -12.63 -18.15 -11.88
N GLU A 79 -12.72 -19.12 -12.81
CA GLU A 79 -11.68 -20.13 -12.99
C GLU A 79 -10.31 -19.55 -13.36
N ARG A 80 -10.28 -18.38 -14.02
CA ARG A 80 -9.06 -17.65 -14.35
C ARG A 80 -8.22 -17.27 -13.11
N LEU A 81 -8.85 -17.23 -11.92
CA LEU A 81 -8.14 -16.99 -10.66
C LEU A 81 -6.95 -17.95 -10.48
N PHE A 82 -7.08 -19.19 -10.92
CA PHE A 82 -6.05 -20.22 -10.77
C PHE A 82 -4.93 -20.17 -11.82
N GLU A 83 -5.09 -19.33 -12.83
CA GLU A 83 -4.08 -19.15 -13.89
C GLU A 83 -3.05 -18.06 -13.53
N HIS A 84 -3.31 -17.29 -12.48
CA HIS A 84 -2.48 -16.14 -12.09
C HIS A 84 -1.99 -16.26 -10.65
N PRO A 85 -0.69 -15.95 -10.40
CA PRO A 85 -0.09 -16.16 -9.09
C PRO A 85 -0.52 -15.13 -8.04
N VAL A 86 -0.99 -13.94 -8.47
CA VAL A 86 -1.29 -12.82 -7.58
C VAL A 86 -2.68 -12.27 -7.84
N LEU A 87 -3.48 -12.21 -6.77
CA LEU A 87 -4.76 -11.51 -6.71
C LEU A 87 -4.58 -10.22 -5.92
N TYR A 88 -4.82 -9.09 -6.57
CA TYR A 88 -4.88 -7.77 -5.95
C TYR A 88 -6.33 -7.39 -5.65
N VAL A 89 -6.57 -6.91 -4.44
CA VAL A 89 -7.87 -6.45 -3.98
C VAL A 89 -7.70 -5.08 -3.32
N ASN A 90 -8.28 -4.05 -3.91
CA ASN A 90 -8.41 -2.75 -3.25
C ASN A 90 -9.68 -2.77 -2.39
N CYS A 91 -9.51 -2.89 -1.08
CA CYS A 91 -10.63 -3.01 -0.14
C CYS A 91 -11.49 -1.74 -0.05
N ASP A 92 -10.99 -0.57 -0.47
CA ASP A 92 -11.78 0.67 -0.54
C ASP A 92 -12.70 0.72 -1.76
N GLU A 93 -12.47 -0.14 -2.75
CA GLU A 93 -13.24 -0.23 -3.99
C GLU A 93 -14.30 -1.34 -3.96
N LEU A 94 -14.27 -2.20 -2.93
CA LEU A 94 -15.30 -3.22 -2.76
C LEU A 94 -16.57 -2.62 -2.16
N PRO A 95 -17.75 -2.86 -2.74
CA PRO A 95 -19.02 -2.38 -2.20
C PRO A 95 -19.38 -3.06 -0.87
N ASN A 96 -18.99 -4.31 -0.72
CA ASN A 96 -19.17 -5.14 0.48
C ASN A 96 -18.19 -6.32 0.46
N PHE A 97 -18.17 -7.09 1.55
CA PHE A 97 -17.39 -8.31 1.72
C PHE A 97 -18.29 -9.56 1.78
N ASP A 98 -19.48 -9.50 1.16
CA ASP A 98 -20.40 -10.60 1.10
C ASP A 98 -20.02 -11.55 -0.05
N PHE A 99 -19.19 -12.51 0.25
CA PHE A 99 -18.77 -13.54 -0.69
C PHE A 99 -19.58 -14.82 -0.49
N SER A 100 -19.99 -15.44 -1.59
CA SER A 100 -20.68 -16.74 -1.56
C SER A 100 -19.78 -17.84 -0.99
N SER A 101 -20.38 -18.96 -0.59
CA SER A 101 -19.61 -20.12 -0.14
C SER A 101 -18.69 -20.67 -1.23
N GLU A 102 -19.10 -20.57 -2.50
CA GLU A 102 -18.32 -20.99 -3.65
C GLU A 102 -17.09 -20.07 -3.85
N GLU A 103 -17.28 -18.74 -3.77
CA GLU A 103 -16.18 -17.77 -3.82
C GLU A 103 -15.17 -17.95 -2.69
N ASN A 104 -15.67 -18.18 -1.48
CA ASN A 104 -14.83 -18.42 -0.32
C ASN A 104 -14.04 -19.73 -0.46
N GLU A 105 -14.65 -20.80 -0.97
CA GLU A 105 -13.95 -22.06 -1.23
C GLU A 105 -12.91 -21.91 -2.33
N ALA A 106 -13.23 -21.18 -3.41
CA ALA A 106 -12.27 -20.90 -4.49
C ALA A 106 -11.07 -20.11 -3.99
N LEU A 107 -11.28 -19.04 -3.19
CA LEU A 107 -10.19 -18.27 -2.61
C LEU A 107 -9.32 -19.10 -1.67
N ARG A 108 -9.94 -19.90 -0.79
CA ARG A 108 -9.21 -20.80 0.12
C ARG A 108 -8.34 -21.78 -0.66
N ARG A 109 -8.92 -22.40 -1.70
CA ARG A 109 -8.19 -23.31 -2.58
C ARG A 109 -7.05 -22.61 -3.31
N TYR A 110 -7.30 -21.41 -3.85
CA TYR A 110 -6.29 -20.58 -4.52
C TYR A 110 -5.08 -20.34 -3.62
N MET A 111 -5.30 -19.87 -2.40
CA MET A 111 -4.24 -19.61 -1.42
C MET A 111 -3.51 -20.90 -1.00
N THR A 112 -4.23 -22.00 -0.87
CA THR A 112 -3.65 -23.32 -0.52
C THR A 112 -2.78 -23.88 -1.63
N LEU A 113 -3.13 -23.62 -2.88
CA LEU A 113 -2.39 -24.08 -4.07
C LEU A 113 -1.20 -23.19 -4.44
N GLY A 114 -0.94 -22.11 -3.73
CA GLY A 114 0.21 -21.26 -3.97
C GLY A 114 -0.12 -19.82 -4.38
N GLY A 115 -1.39 -19.48 -4.60
CA GLY A 115 -1.82 -18.13 -4.90
C GLY A 115 -1.53 -17.16 -3.75
N PHE A 116 -1.23 -15.92 -4.10
CA PHE A 116 -0.97 -14.83 -3.15
C PHE A 116 -2.05 -13.77 -3.26
N VAL A 117 -2.55 -13.30 -2.11
CA VAL A 117 -3.59 -12.25 -2.03
C VAL A 117 -3.02 -11.00 -1.42
N TYR A 118 -3.11 -9.89 -2.14
CA TYR A 118 -2.75 -8.57 -1.62
C TYR A 118 -4.01 -7.72 -1.40
N LEU A 119 -4.31 -7.45 -0.12
CA LEU A 119 -5.44 -6.65 0.33
C LEU A 119 -4.94 -5.21 0.61
N ASP A 120 -4.94 -4.38 -0.40
CA ASP A 120 -4.66 -2.95 -0.25
C ASP A 120 -5.84 -2.26 0.43
N ALA A 121 -5.58 -1.31 1.34
CA ALA A 121 -6.58 -0.76 2.25
C ALA A 121 -7.29 -1.81 3.13
N GLY A 122 -6.72 -3.00 3.31
CA GLY A 122 -7.21 -4.00 4.27
C GLY A 122 -6.98 -3.61 5.72
N ILE A 123 -6.07 -2.67 5.97
CA ILE A 123 -5.85 -2.00 7.25
C ILE A 123 -6.39 -0.60 7.17
N LYS A 124 -7.09 -0.18 8.20
CA LYS A 124 -7.69 1.15 8.32
C LYS A 124 -7.15 1.86 9.55
N ALA A 125 -6.83 3.13 9.37
CA ALA A 125 -6.55 3.99 10.50
C ALA A 125 -7.86 4.36 11.20
N SER A 126 -7.95 4.06 12.48
CA SER A 126 -9.01 4.58 13.34
C SER A 126 -8.54 5.90 13.92
N PHE A 127 -9.05 7.00 13.36
CA PHE A 127 -8.82 8.33 13.91
C PHE A 127 -9.96 8.70 14.86
N LEU A 128 -9.65 9.42 15.92
CA LEU A 128 -10.63 9.89 16.90
C LEU A 128 -11.53 11.01 16.29
N GLY A 129 -12.26 10.68 15.23
CA GLY A 129 -13.21 11.57 14.55
C GLY A 129 -12.59 12.65 13.69
N THR A 130 -11.28 12.75 13.62
CA THR A 130 -10.55 13.74 12.81
C THR A 130 -9.26 13.14 12.26
N ASP A 131 -8.78 13.67 11.16
CA ASP A 131 -7.46 13.32 10.64
C ASP A 131 -6.35 14.00 11.49
N LEU A 132 -6.04 13.43 12.64
CA LEU A 132 -5.05 13.93 13.60
C LEU A 132 -3.61 13.54 13.26
N GLY A 133 -3.41 12.81 12.19
CA GLY A 133 -2.11 12.30 11.78
C GLY A 133 -1.79 10.91 12.32
N HIS A 134 -0.70 10.35 11.86
CA HIS A 134 -0.34 8.97 12.14
C HIS A 134 -0.09 8.70 13.62
N SER A 135 0.44 9.66 14.38
CA SER A 135 0.73 9.49 15.81
C SER A 135 -0.48 9.29 16.71
N TYR A 136 -1.68 9.54 16.17
CA TYR A 136 -2.93 9.39 16.91
C TYR A 136 -3.88 8.38 16.25
N ALA A 137 -3.39 7.60 15.32
CA ALA A 137 -4.16 6.57 14.65
C ALA A 137 -3.90 5.21 15.27
N ALA A 138 -4.95 4.50 15.64
CA ALA A 138 -4.90 3.06 15.78
C ALA A 138 -5.01 2.45 14.39
N TRP A 139 -4.07 1.59 14.02
CA TRP A 139 -4.02 0.90 12.75
C TRP A 139 -4.45 -0.53 12.95
N GLU A 140 -5.62 -0.87 12.46
CA GLU A 140 -6.25 -2.17 12.68
C GLU A 140 -6.74 -2.74 11.34
N GLU A 141 -6.82 -4.04 11.25
CA GLU A 141 -7.51 -4.70 10.15
C GLU A 141 -8.96 -4.21 10.11
N ARG A 142 -9.48 -3.98 8.93
CA ARG A 142 -10.90 -3.75 8.75
C ARG A 142 -11.69 -4.91 9.37
N ALA A 143 -12.73 -4.59 10.13
CA ALA A 143 -13.57 -5.60 10.75
C ALA A 143 -14.13 -6.59 9.72
N GLU A 144 -14.50 -6.08 8.54
CA GLU A 144 -15.04 -6.86 7.44
C GLU A 144 -13.97 -7.82 6.86
N VAL A 145 -12.74 -7.36 6.70
CA VAL A 145 -11.60 -8.18 6.23
C VAL A 145 -11.28 -9.26 7.25
N ARG A 146 -11.20 -8.90 8.53
CA ARG A 146 -10.96 -9.86 9.61
C ARG A 146 -12.03 -10.94 9.65
N GLN A 147 -13.32 -10.57 9.66
CA GLN A 147 -14.44 -11.50 9.68
C GLN A 147 -14.44 -12.43 8.46
N TRP A 148 -14.13 -11.88 7.26
CA TRP A 148 -14.03 -12.68 6.06
C TRP A 148 -12.95 -13.75 6.17
N PHE A 149 -11.74 -13.37 6.59
CA PHE A 149 -10.62 -14.31 6.69
C PHE A 149 -10.75 -15.29 7.89
N GLU A 150 -11.42 -14.92 8.97
CA GLU A 150 -11.81 -15.85 10.06
C GLU A 150 -12.73 -16.98 9.56
N GLN A 151 -13.59 -16.70 8.57
CA GLN A 151 -14.40 -17.73 7.92
C GLN A 151 -13.59 -18.64 6.99
N LEU A 152 -12.60 -18.07 6.29
CA LEU A 152 -11.73 -18.82 5.38
C LEU A 152 -10.73 -19.71 6.14
N PHE A 153 -10.11 -19.15 7.15
CA PHE A 153 -9.02 -19.75 7.92
C PHE A 153 -9.18 -19.50 9.42
N PRO A 154 -10.13 -20.20 10.09
CA PRO A 154 -10.47 -19.93 11.50
C PRO A 154 -9.30 -20.11 12.46
N ASP A 155 -8.34 -20.98 12.12
CA ASP A 155 -7.16 -21.25 12.96
C ASP A 155 -5.93 -20.40 12.60
N GLN A 156 -6.07 -19.46 11.66
CA GLN A 156 -4.95 -18.67 11.13
C GLN A 156 -5.31 -17.17 11.12
N PRO A 157 -5.21 -16.49 12.25
CA PRO A 157 -5.49 -15.06 12.32
C PRO A 157 -4.41 -14.24 11.58
N PHE A 158 -4.77 -13.03 11.19
CA PHE A 158 -3.79 -12.07 10.74
C PHE A 158 -2.74 -11.81 11.83
N THR A 159 -1.49 -11.84 11.43
CA THR A 159 -0.34 -11.56 12.31
C THR A 159 0.48 -10.40 11.79
N PRO A 160 0.91 -9.46 12.65
CA PRO A 160 1.77 -8.35 12.25
C PRO A 160 3.05 -8.86 11.60
N LEU A 161 3.42 -8.26 10.47
CA LEU A 161 4.69 -8.55 9.82
C LEU A 161 5.80 -7.73 10.49
N PRO A 162 6.88 -8.37 10.96
CA PRO A 162 7.99 -7.65 11.56
C PRO A 162 8.71 -6.79 10.51
N ARG A 163 9.24 -5.63 10.90
CA ARG A 163 9.92 -4.68 9.99
C ARG A 163 11.08 -5.29 9.19
N ASN A 164 11.70 -6.33 9.70
CA ASN A 164 12.75 -7.06 9.02
C ASN A 164 12.24 -8.18 8.11
N HIS A 165 10.92 -8.31 7.92
CA HIS A 165 10.35 -9.30 7.01
C HIS A 165 10.83 -9.06 5.58
N GLU A 166 11.06 -10.14 4.83
CA GLU A 166 11.60 -10.08 3.46
C GLU A 166 10.73 -9.25 2.51
N ILE A 167 9.41 -9.24 2.69
CA ILE A 167 8.48 -8.45 1.88
C ILE A 167 8.84 -6.96 1.83
N PHE A 168 9.49 -6.42 2.86
CA PHE A 168 9.91 -5.01 2.88
C PHE A 168 11.25 -4.75 2.19
N ARG A 169 11.93 -5.79 1.67
CA ARG A 169 13.25 -5.68 1.06
C ARG A 169 13.53 -6.66 -0.08
N THR A 170 12.47 -7.20 -0.68
CA THR A 170 12.60 -8.20 -1.75
C THR A 170 13.34 -7.65 -2.97
N PHE A 171 13.02 -6.44 -3.40
CA PHE A 171 13.66 -5.76 -4.52
C PHE A 171 14.46 -4.55 -4.06
N TYR A 172 13.80 -3.62 -3.39
CA TYR A 172 14.47 -2.51 -2.73
C TYR A 172 14.92 -2.96 -1.34
N LYS A 173 16.23 -2.79 -1.04
CA LYS A 173 16.85 -3.25 0.21
C LYS A 173 16.43 -2.45 1.44
N GLY A 174 15.58 -1.48 1.30
CA GLY A 174 15.05 -0.67 2.38
C GLY A 174 13.87 0.17 1.95
N LEU A 175 13.11 0.58 2.95
CA LEU A 175 11.98 1.50 2.85
C LEU A 175 12.26 2.70 3.75
N PRO A 176 11.48 3.80 3.66
CA PRO A 176 11.65 4.95 4.54
C PRO A 176 11.78 4.55 6.02
N GLY A 177 12.65 5.25 6.73
CA GLY A 177 13.08 4.86 8.07
C GLY A 177 14.22 3.85 8.09
N ASN A 178 14.75 3.48 6.94
CA ASN A 178 15.95 2.66 6.80
C ASN A 178 17.12 3.53 6.30
N GLU A 179 18.31 3.29 6.79
CA GLU A 179 19.54 4.02 6.41
C GLU A 179 19.83 4.05 4.90
N TYR A 180 19.38 3.02 4.18
CA TYR A 180 19.57 2.91 2.73
C TYR A 180 18.79 3.97 1.91
N LEU A 181 17.73 4.52 2.47
CA LEU A 181 16.93 5.54 1.78
C LEU A 181 17.53 6.95 1.91
N ARG A 182 18.42 7.15 2.87
CA ARG A 182 19.14 8.42 3.05
C ARG A 182 20.11 8.74 1.92
N LEU A 183 20.38 7.77 1.06
CA LEU A 183 21.34 7.92 -0.04
C LEU A 183 20.72 8.47 -1.32
N GLU A 184 19.42 8.64 -1.38
CA GLU A 184 18.74 9.12 -2.60
C GLU A 184 18.70 10.65 -2.66
N GLU A 185 18.90 11.17 -3.87
CA GLU A 185 18.96 12.63 -4.09
C GLU A 185 17.68 13.35 -3.67
N ASP A 186 16.54 12.71 -3.84
CA ASP A 186 15.23 13.28 -3.49
C ASP A 186 15.08 13.55 -1.99
N GLN A 187 15.72 12.75 -1.16
CA GLN A 187 15.66 12.90 0.31
C GLN A 187 16.50 14.07 0.83
N LYS A 188 17.57 14.42 0.11
CA LYS A 188 18.44 15.53 0.52
C LYS A 188 17.78 16.90 0.41
N ARG A 189 16.66 16.97 -0.29
CA ARG A 189 15.90 18.21 -0.51
C ARG A 189 14.78 18.42 0.48
N LEU A 190 14.40 17.39 1.22
CA LEU A 190 13.36 17.52 2.22
C LEU A 190 13.88 18.22 3.48
N PRO A 191 13.04 19.06 4.14
CA PRO A 191 13.35 19.61 5.44
C PRO A 191 13.63 18.51 6.47
N ASP A 192 14.62 18.70 7.34
CA ASP A 192 14.99 17.73 8.39
C ASP A 192 13.81 17.39 9.30
N THR A 193 12.91 18.34 9.55
CA THR A 193 11.69 18.13 10.32
C THR A 193 10.73 17.14 9.66
N VAL A 194 10.62 17.16 8.31
CA VAL A 194 9.82 16.21 7.55
C VAL A 194 10.46 14.83 7.59
N LEU A 195 11.78 14.74 7.37
CA LEU A 195 12.50 13.47 7.44
C LEU A 195 12.38 12.83 8.82
N THR A 196 12.57 13.60 9.88
CA THR A 196 12.43 13.13 11.27
C THR A 196 11.03 12.59 11.53
N PHE A 197 9.99 13.32 11.10
CA PHE A 197 8.60 12.88 11.24
C PHE A 197 8.35 11.56 10.49
N VAL A 198 8.81 11.48 9.25
CA VAL A 198 8.62 10.30 8.41
C VAL A 198 9.28 9.08 9.03
N GLU A 199 10.52 9.23 9.49
CA GLU A 199 11.29 8.13 10.07
C GLU A 199 10.77 7.67 11.43
N GLN A 200 10.36 8.60 12.28
CA GLN A 200 10.02 8.31 13.67
C GLN A 200 8.53 8.09 13.92
N GLU A 201 7.67 8.71 13.13
CA GLU A 201 6.23 8.65 13.38
C GLU A 201 5.47 7.99 12.24
N LYS A 202 5.59 8.49 11.02
CA LYS A 202 4.72 8.07 9.92
C LYS A 202 4.93 6.61 9.51
N TRP A 203 6.16 6.24 9.17
CA TRP A 203 6.43 4.92 8.68
C TRP A 203 6.33 3.84 9.75
N PRO A 204 6.88 4.04 10.95
CA PRO A 204 6.73 3.06 12.01
C PRO A 204 5.29 2.74 12.41
N GLN A 205 4.42 3.74 12.41
CA GLN A 205 3.05 3.58 12.91
C GLN A 205 2.04 3.25 11.82
N GLY A 206 2.27 3.67 10.59
CA GLY A 206 1.31 3.49 9.51
C GLY A 206 1.73 2.44 8.51
N THR A 207 2.83 2.65 7.85
CA THR A 207 3.16 1.90 6.64
C THR A 207 3.73 0.51 6.91
N TYR A 208 4.37 0.31 8.05
CA TYR A 208 4.78 -1.01 8.50
C TYR A 208 3.69 -1.77 9.27
N SER A 209 2.47 -1.22 9.33
CA SER A 209 1.32 -1.91 9.96
C SER A 209 0.76 -3.03 9.09
N MET A 210 1.55 -3.61 8.20
CA MET A 210 1.12 -4.76 7.42
C MET A 210 0.92 -5.97 8.31
N VAL A 211 -0.16 -6.69 8.04
CA VAL A 211 -0.44 -7.99 8.65
C VAL A 211 -0.54 -9.05 7.56
N GLY A 212 -0.30 -10.30 7.93
CA GLY A 212 -0.33 -11.40 6.98
C GLY A 212 -0.93 -12.68 7.55
N ILE A 213 -1.37 -13.54 6.63
CA ILE A 213 -1.82 -14.90 6.93
C ILE A 213 -0.88 -15.88 6.25
N LYS A 214 -0.45 -16.90 7.00
CA LYS A 214 0.33 -18.00 6.48
C LYS A 214 -0.57 -19.20 6.21
N VAL A 215 -0.39 -19.80 5.05
CA VAL A 215 -0.99 -21.08 4.67
C VAL A 215 0.13 -22.05 4.33
N ASN A 216 0.19 -23.19 5.00
CA ASN A 216 1.28 -24.16 4.84
C ASN A 216 2.67 -23.52 5.04
N ASP A 217 2.85 -22.73 6.10
CA ASP A 217 4.06 -21.97 6.45
C ASP A 217 4.48 -20.87 5.45
N ARG A 218 3.79 -20.73 4.32
CA ARG A 218 4.00 -19.68 3.34
C ARG A 218 3.09 -18.47 3.64
N LEU A 219 3.63 -17.27 3.55
CA LEU A 219 2.81 -16.05 3.58
C LEU A 219 1.95 -16.00 2.30
N ALA A 220 0.65 -16.25 2.45
CA ALA A 220 -0.29 -16.38 1.35
C ALA A 220 -1.20 -15.16 1.17
N CYS A 221 -1.32 -14.33 2.20
CA CYS A 221 -2.07 -13.09 2.13
C CYS A 221 -1.37 -12.00 2.93
N VAL A 222 -1.43 -10.78 2.44
CA VAL A 222 -1.07 -9.58 3.20
C VAL A 222 -2.18 -8.54 3.10
N ALA A 223 -2.41 -7.85 4.21
CA ALA A 223 -3.23 -6.65 4.25
C ALA A 223 -2.38 -5.46 4.64
N SER A 224 -2.57 -4.34 3.95
CA SER A 224 -1.85 -3.09 4.17
C SER A 224 -2.79 -1.90 4.35
N PRO A 225 -2.31 -0.78 4.89
CA PRO A 225 -2.92 0.52 4.64
C PRO A 225 -3.01 0.80 3.15
N ILE A 226 -3.84 1.78 2.74
CA ILE A 226 -3.98 2.14 1.33
C ILE A 226 -2.64 2.58 0.73
N CYS A 227 -2.12 1.79 -0.21
CA CYS A 227 -0.88 2.06 -0.92
C CYS A 227 -1.11 2.56 -2.35
N ALA A 228 -2.22 2.15 -2.97
CA ALA A 228 -2.59 2.56 -4.33
C ALA A 228 -2.64 4.08 -4.52
N MET A 229 -2.95 4.83 -3.46
CA MET A 229 -2.93 6.31 -3.51
C MET A 229 -1.57 6.90 -3.91
N GLY A 230 -0.50 6.12 -3.80
CA GLY A 230 0.86 6.56 -4.10
C GLY A 230 1.43 5.97 -5.39
N TRP A 231 0.65 5.24 -6.20
CA TRP A 231 1.17 4.58 -7.41
C TRP A 231 0.81 5.28 -8.71
N GLY A 232 -0.29 6.07 -8.73
CA GLY A 232 -0.80 6.65 -9.97
C GLY A 232 0.11 7.71 -10.56
N ARG A 233 0.21 7.72 -11.88
CA ARG A 233 0.88 8.74 -12.68
C ARG A 233 -0.09 9.26 -13.74
N ASP A 234 0.08 10.50 -14.17
CA ASP A 234 -0.61 11.05 -15.33
C ASP A 234 0.11 10.67 -16.64
N GLU A 235 -0.46 11.10 -17.75
CA GLU A 235 0.08 10.87 -19.10
C GLU A 235 1.46 11.50 -19.34
N PHE A 236 1.91 12.42 -18.47
CA PHE A 236 3.22 13.02 -18.49
C PHE A 236 4.21 12.37 -17.53
N GLY A 237 3.77 11.32 -16.78
CA GLY A 237 4.55 10.61 -15.79
C GLY A 237 4.65 11.30 -14.43
N ALA A 238 3.89 12.37 -14.21
CA ALA A 238 3.82 13.03 -12.91
C ALA A 238 2.93 12.27 -11.94
N TRP A 239 3.34 12.21 -10.66
CA TRP A 239 2.60 11.51 -9.62
C TRP A 239 1.29 12.18 -9.25
N ILE A 240 0.22 11.40 -9.15
CA ILE A 240 -1.12 11.85 -8.75
C ILE A 240 -1.77 10.87 -7.74
N PRO A 241 -2.56 11.37 -6.77
CA PRO A 241 -2.69 12.79 -6.37
C PRO A 241 -1.45 13.31 -5.65
N PRO A 242 -1.23 14.63 -5.61
CA PRO A 242 -0.15 15.20 -4.81
C PRO A 242 -0.29 14.82 -3.33
N ILE A 243 0.80 14.38 -2.71
CA ILE A 243 0.83 13.96 -1.30
C ILE A 243 1.56 15.03 -0.48
N SER A 244 0.97 15.40 0.65
CA SER A 244 1.57 16.32 1.61
C SER A 244 1.77 15.65 2.95
N PHE A 245 2.71 16.15 3.73
CA PHE A 245 2.91 15.75 5.12
C PHE A 245 2.40 16.80 6.08
N ARG A 246 1.76 16.32 7.15
CA ARG A 246 1.40 17.14 8.29
C ARG A 246 2.31 16.76 9.45
N VAL A 247 3.20 17.65 9.82
CA VAL A 247 4.23 17.44 10.83
C VAL A 247 3.89 18.19 12.10
N ARG A 248 4.17 17.57 13.23
CA ARG A 248 3.95 18.14 14.55
C ARG A 248 5.28 18.72 15.05
N GLU A 249 5.41 20.05 14.98
CA GLU A 249 6.63 20.77 15.38
C GLU A 249 6.52 21.40 16.77
N SER A 250 7.66 21.73 17.36
CA SER A 250 7.73 22.50 18.60
C SER A 250 7.16 23.90 18.36
N ALA A 251 6.37 24.39 19.30
CA ALA A 251 5.82 25.75 19.33
C ALA A 251 6.44 26.49 20.52
N GLU A 252 7.75 26.76 20.45
CA GLU A 252 8.50 27.39 21.55
C GLU A 252 8.05 28.80 21.88
N ASP A 253 7.61 29.55 20.85
CA ASP A 253 7.10 30.93 20.98
C ASP A 253 5.58 30.98 21.18
N PHE A 254 4.96 29.89 21.59
CA PHE A 254 3.51 29.83 21.74
C PHE A 254 3.05 30.58 22.99
N ASP A 255 2.32 31.68 22.78
CA ASP A 255 1.63 32.39 23.86
C ASP A 255 0.27 31.76 24.13
N GLU A 256 0.22 30.85 25.10
CA GLU A 256 -1.00 30.13 25.48
C GLU A 256 -2.18 31.08 25.79
N THR A 257 -1.89 32.15 26.47
CA THR A 257 -2.92 33.08 26.92
C THR A 257 -3.62 33.76 25.75
N LEU A 258 -2.85 34.30 24.80
CA LEU A 258 -3.39 34.97 23.61
C LEU A 258 -3.99 33.99 22.62
N GLN A 259 -3.34 32.85 22.36
CA GLN A 259 -3.79 31.91 21.36
C GLN A 259 -5.05 31.17 21.78
N VAL A 260 -5.12 30.71 23.04
CA VAL A 260 -6.28 30.01 23.58
C VAL A 260 -7.47 30.98 23.74
N ALA A 261 -7.23 32.21 24.19
CA ALA A 261 -8.28 33.21 24.31
C ALA A 261 -8.92 33.62 22.96
N SER A 262 -8.15 33.53 21.88
CA SER A 262 -8.66 33.83 20.52
C SER A 262 -9.21 32.60 19.80
N PHE A 263 -9.04 31.40 20.39
CA PHE A 263 -9.44 30.14 19.77
C PHE A 263 -10.95 29.93 19.81
N ALA A 264 -11.57 29.75 18.65
CA ALA A 264 -13.02 29.53 18.47
C ALA A 264 -13.36 28.12 17.94
N GLY A 265 -12.39 27.19 17.90
CA GLY A 265 -12.55 25.85 17.39
C GLY A 265 -12.99 24.85 18.46
N GLN A 266 -12.83 23.58 18.12
CA GLN A 266 -13.12 22.46 19.03
C GLN A 266 -11.83 21.91 19.62
N THR A 267 -11.93 21.42 20.86
CA THR A 267 -10.83 20.77 21.55
C THR A 267 -11.16 19.32 21.80
N TYR A 268 -10.18 18.43 21.63
CA TYR A 268 -10.29 16.99 21.86
C TYR A 268 -9.17 16.49 22.75
N GLU A 269 -9.49 15.62 23.69
CA GLU A 269 -8.50 14.85 24.41
C GLU A 269 -8.21 13.54 23.66
N VAL A 270 -6.93 13.22 23.49
CA VAL A 270 -6.46 11.98 22.89
C VAL A 270 -5.57 11.25 23.86
N THR A 271 -5.95 10.03 24.21
CA THR A 271 -5.10 9.16 25.02
C THR A 271 -4.07 8.49 24.12
N ARG A 272 -2.78 8.64 24.44
CA ARG A 272 -1.67 7.98 23.76
C ARG A 272 -1.50 6.54 24.23
N GLU A 273 -0.65 5.76 23.56
CA GLU A 273 -0.33 4.38 23.94
C GLU A 273 0.26 4.26 25.36
N ASP A 274 0.99 5.31 25.80
CA ASP A 274 1.56 5.40 27.15
C ASP A 274 0.52 5.76 28.24
N GLY A 275 -0.75 5.92 27.87
CA GLY A 275 -1.85 6.29 28.76
C GLY A 275 -1.93 7.79 29.08
N LEU A 276 -0.99 8.60 28.62
CA LEU A 276 -1.03 10.04 28.79
C LEU A 276 -1.99 10.68 27.79
N LYS A 277 -2.47 11.89 28.10
CA LYS A 277 -3.44 12.58 27.28
C LYS A 277 -2.85 13.84 26.66
N ASP A 278 -3.01 13.96 25.34
CA ASP A 278 -2.79 15.21 24.61
C ASP A 278 -4.11 15.95 24.45
N GLU A 279 -4.07 17.25 24.53
CA GLU A 279 -5.20 18.13 24.22
C GLU A 279 -5.00 18.76 22.86
N ILE A 280 -5.89 18.49 21.91
CA ILE A 280 -5.79 18.89 20.52
C ILE A 280 -6.79 19.98 20.20
N TYR A 281 -6.32 21.07 19.63
CA TYR A 281 -7.10 22.24 19.26
C TYR A 281 -7.33 22.26 17.75
N LEU A 282 -8.59 22.24 17.32
CA LEU A 282 -9.00 22.20 15.93
C LEU A 282 -9.53 23.55 15.47
N VAL A 283 -9.04 24.05 14.35
CA VAL A 283 -9.67 25.18 13.65
C VAL A 283 -10.98 24.74 12.96
N PRO A 284 -11.85 25.68 12.58
CA PRO A 284 -13.04 25.40 11.79
C PRO A 284 -12.70 24.55 10.56
N GLY A 285 -13.51 23.50 10.32
CA GLY A 285 -13.23 22.49 9.29
C GLY A 285 -12.45 21.26 9.81
N ASN A 286 -12.39 21.10 11.14
CA ASN A 286 -11.81 19.95 11.82
C ASN A 286 -10.32 19.70 11.52
N ARG A 287 -9.57 20.75 11.20
CA ARG A 287 -8.12 20.65 11.01
C ARG A 287 -7.39 20.91 12.33
N PRO A 288 -6.54 19.99 12.80
CA PRO A 288 -5.72 20.21 13.99
C PRO A 288 -4.74 21.35 13.74
N LEU A 289 -4.60 22.21 14.73
CA LEU A 289 -3.68 23.35 14.67
C LEU A 289 -2.61 23.25 15.76
N TRP A 290 -3.03 23.02 17.01
CA TRP A 290 -2.12 22.93 18.15
C TRP A 290 -2.37 21.66 18.96
N VAL A 291 -1.32 21.23 19.67
CA VAL A 291 -1.38 20.15 20.66
C VAL A 291 -0.73 20.65 21.93
N LYS A 292 -1.44 20.48 23.05
CA LYS A 292 -0.86 20.61 24.38
C LYS A 292 -0.54 19.21 24.91
N GLU A 293 0.75 18.93 25.09
CA GLU A 293 1.20 17.66 25.62
C GLU A 293 1.00 17.58 27.14
N PRO A 294 0.98 16.40 27.78
CA PRO A 294 0.81 16.23 29.22
C PRO A 294 1.85 16.95 30.07
N THR A 295 3.02 17.20 29.47
CA THR A 295 4.13 17.97 30.09
C THR A 295 3.86 19.48 30.11
N GLY A 296 2.74 19.93 29.51
CA GLY A 296 2.48 21.35 29.27
C GLY A 296 3.18 21.94 28.06
N ARG A 297 3.92 21.14 27.31
CA ARG A 297 4.58 21.57 26.07
C ARG A 297 3.57 21.77 24.97
N TRP A 298 3.70 22.85 24.21
CA TRP A 298 2.90 23.11 23.04
C TRP A 298 3.60 22.67 21.75
N ARG A 299 2.81 22.13 20.84
CA ARG A 299 3.21 21.77 19.48
C ARG A 299 2.25 22.36 18.47
N ILE A 300 2.74 22.65 17.27
CA ILE A 300 1.93 23.13 16.15
C ILE A 300 1.97 22.13 15.01
N PHE A 301 0.82 21.91 14.37
CA PHE A 301 0.77 21.14 13.13
C PHE A 301 1.09 22.04 11.94
N LYS A 302 2.17 21.72 11.24
CA LYS A 302 2.52 22.36 9.96
C LYS A 302 2.30 21.43 8.79
N TYR A 303 1.85 21.98 7.69
CA TYR A 303 1.62 21.27 6.45
C TYR A 303 2.78 21.54 5.50
N TYR A 304 3.43 20.48 5.09
CA TYR A 304 4.48 20.48 4.10
C TYR A 304 3.95 19.90 2.80
N SER A 305 3.98 20.68 1.74
CA SER A 305 3.51 20.32 0.42
C SER A 305 4.51 20.81 -0.62
N GLY A 306 4.49 20.22 -1.80
CA GLY A 306 5.36 20.56 -2.90
C GLY A 306 5.70 19.31 -3.70
N GLU A 307 6.27 19.50 -4.86
CA GLU A 307 6.62 18.42 -5.79
C GLU A 307 7.63 17.46 -5.16
N GLU A 308 8.67 17.96 -4.51
CA GLU A 308 9.71 17.12 -3.88
C GLU A 308 9.14 16.25 -2.75
N ILE A 309 8.25 16.82 -1.94
CA ILE A 309 7.58 16.09 -0.85
C ILE A 309 6.65 15.02 -1.43
N SER A 310 5.90 15.37 -2.47
CA SER A 310 5.02 14.44 -3.15
C SER A 310 5.81 13.30 -3.79
N ASN A 311 6.88 13.61 -4.53
CA ASN A 311 7.76 12.63 -5.16
C ASN A 311 8.37 11.66 -4.14
N TYR A 312 8.80 12.18 -2.99
CA TYR A 312 9.30 11.34 -1.91
C TYR A 312 8.25 10.33 -1.41
N ALA A 313 7.04 10.81 -1.14
CA ALA A 313 5.95 9.95 -0.66
C ALA A 313 5.57 8.87 -1.71
N HIS A 314 5.41 9.27 -2.97
CA HIS A 314 5.11 8.35 -4.07
C HIS A 314 6.22 7.33 -4.28
N SER A 315 7.48 7.75 -4.24
CA SER A 315 8.62 6.83 -4.34
C SER A 315 8.55 5.74 -3.26
N PHE A 316 8.17 6.09 -2.04
CA PHE A 316 7.97 5.11 -0.98
C PHE A 316 6.87 4.10 -1.29
N TYR A 317 5.66 4.58 -1.63
CA TYR A 317 4.53 3.70 -1.92
C TYR A 317 4.78 2.80 -3.13
N ALA A 318 5.43 3.34 -4.17
CA ALA A 318 5.82 2.56 -5.34
C ALA A 318 6.82 1.46 -4.98
N ARG A 319 7.85 1.76 -4.18
CA ARG A 319 8.82 0.75 -3.72
C ARG A 319 8.18 -0.32 -2.86
N LEU A 320 7.28 0.06 -1.98
CA LEU A 320 6.54 -0.90 -1.16
C LEU A 320 5.68 -1.81 -2.04
N GLY A 321 4.92 -1.26 -2.99
CA GLY A 321 4.14 -2.03 -3.95
C GLY A 321 5.00 -3.00 -4.75
N MET A 322 6.11 -2.52 -5.34
CA MET A 322 7.05 -3.38 -6.06
C MET A 322 7.59 -4.51 -5.19
N ASN A 323 7.97 -4.22 -3.96
CA ASN A 323 8.44 -5.25 -3.03
C ASN A 323 7.38 -6.30 -2.75
N VAL A 324 6.12 -5.91 -2.55
CA VAL A 324 5.00 -6.83 -2.29
C VAL A 324 4.75 -7.74 -3.50
N PHE A 325 4.63 -7.16 -4.70
CA PHE A 325 4.35 -7.95 -5.90
C PHE A 325 5.51 -8.88 -6.26
N LEU A 326 6.76 -8.41 -6.16
CA LEU A 326 7.92 -9.26 -6.43
C LEU A 326 8.11 -10.33 -5.36
N TYR A 327 7.81 -10.03 -4.09
CA TYR A 327 7.76 -11.04 -3.04
C TYR A 327 6.76 -12.15 -3.37
N ALA A 328 5.56 -11.77 -3.79
CA ALA A 328 4.49 -12.71 -4.14
C ALA A 328 4.86 -13.65 -5.31
N LEU A 329 5.67 -13.17 -6.25
CA LEU A 329 6.11 -13.96 -7.40
C LEU A 329 7.31 -14.87 -7.12
N LEU A 330 8.07 -14.58 -6.06
CA LEU A 330 9.30 -15.31 -5.72
C LEU A 330 9.08 -16.39 -4.65
N ASN A 331 7.96 -16.34 -3.95
CA ASN A 331 7.62 -17.21 -2.82
C ASN A 331 6.25 -17.89 -2.99
#